data_4169bbd4bca47d43716afd5972cb8b5e
#
_entry.id   4169bbd4bca47d43716afd5972cb8b5e
#
_cell.length_a   1.000
_cell.length_b   1.000
_cell.length_c   1.000
_cell.angle_alpha   90.00
_cell.angle_beta   90.00
_cell.angle_gamma   90.00
#
_symmetry.space_group_name_H-M   'P 1'
#
loop_
_entity.id
_entity.type
_entity.pdbx_description
1 polymer ?
#
loop_
_entity_poly.entity_id
_entity_poly.type
_entity_poly.pdbx_seq_one_letter_code
_entity_poly.pdbx_strand_id
1 'polypeptide(L)'
;MQCSVSIETLVAIFNHRWAAPVLAALEHQRGTRFVYLARALGIANESLRRTLDALIELRLVGRNPGYGHPLRPEYVLTDRGHLAAIVCARLLEQAADLPDRRKWAIPALAVLGDAGRFSEVRSRLPGVTSRSLALALKDLQGAGLVTRRVTPDYPPSTVYTPTAAGRRLQAAL
;
A
#
# COMPACT_ATOMS: atom_id res chain seq x y z
N MET A 1 -20.91 -6.95 -2.53
CA MET A 1 -20.30 -6.03 -1.57
C MET A 1 -18.79 -6.05 -1.83
N GLN A 2 -18.26 -5.06 -2.55
CA GLN A 2 -16.81 -4.91 -2.70
C GLN A 2 -16.25 -4.42 -1.35
N CYS A 3 -15.62 -5.30 -0.60
CA CYS A 3 -14.82 -4.92 0.55
C CYS A 3 -13.52 -4.27 0.06
N SER A 4 -13.57 -2.99 -0.24
CA SER A 4 -12.37 -2.22 -0.60
C SER A 4 -11.69 -1.68 0.66
N VAL A 5 -10.37 -1.74 0.68
CA VAL A 5 -9.56 -1.09 1.72
C VAL A 5 -9.71 0.42 1.59
N SER A 6 -10.00 1.13 2.70
CA SER A 6 -10.19 2.59 2.65
C SER A 6 -8.89 3.31 2.26
N ILE A 7 -9.02 4.50 1.67
CA ILE A 7 -7.86 5.31 1.26
C ILE A 7 -6.96 5.66 2.45
N GLU A 8 -7.55 5.96 3.60
CA GLU A 8 -6.81 6.25 4.83
C GLU A 8 -5.98 5.03 5.26
N THR A 9 -6.55 3.83 5.15
CA THR A 9 -5.84 2.59 5.46
C THR A 9 -4.70 2.34 4.46
N LEU A 10 -4.93 2.55 3.17
CA LEU A 10 -3.86 2.45 2.16
C LEU A 10 -2.73 3.46 2.42
N VAL A 11 -3.06 4.72 2.70
CA VAL A 11 -2.07 5.74 3.04
C VAL A 11 -1.27 5.33 4.28
N ALA A 12 -1.93 4.81 5.30
CA ALA A 12 -1.28 4.35 6.53
C ALA A 12 -0.33 3.15 6.27
N ILE A 13 -0.77 2.15 5.52
CA ILE A 13 0.06 0.99 5.13
C ILE A 13 1.30 1.45 4.36
N PHE A 14 1.10 2.24 3.30
CA PHE A 14 2.21 2.67 2.43
C PHE A 14 3.11 3.76 3.05
N ASN A 15 2.75 4.29 4.23
CA ASN A 15 3.64 5.12 5.05
C ASN A 15 4.81 4.32 5.63
N HIS A 16 4.68 3.01 5.74
CA HIS A 16 5.69 2.10 6.26
C HIS A 16 6.19 1.17 5.16
N ARG A 17 7.47 1.29 4.81
CA ARG A 17 8.11 0.52 3.72
C ARG A 17 7.80 -0.98 3.76
N TRP A 18 7.77 -1.56 4.94
CA TRP A 18 7.65 -3.00 5.14
C TRP A 18 6.22 -3.48 5.44
N ALA A 19 5.26 -2.56 5.57
CA ALA A 19 3.89 -2.94 5.97
C ALA A 19 3.21 -3.87 4.95
N ALA A 20 3.25 -3.54 3.66
CA ALA A 20 2.66 -4.38 2.63
C ALA A 20 3.34 -5.77 2.54
N PRO A 21 4.70 -5.89 2.52
CA PRO A 21 5.37 -7.20 2.60
C PRO A 21 5.03 -8.01 3.86
N VAL A 22 4.94 -7.36 5.02
CA VAL A 22 4.60 -8.04 6.28
C VAL A 22 3.16 -8.55 6.25
N LEU A 23 2.20 -7.75 5.78
CA LEU A 23 0.80 -8.17 5.63
C LEU A 23 0.67 -9.36 4.67
N ALA A 24 1.32 -9.30 3.49
CA ALA A 24 1.31 -10.39 2.53
C ALA A 24 1.94 -11.68 3.10
N ALA A 25 3.04 -11.57 3.84
CA ALA A 25 3.68 -12.73 4.47
C ALA A 25 2.79 -13.36 5.56
N LEU A 26 2.07 -12.54 6.34
CA LEU A 26 1.11 -13.03 7.35
C LEU A 26 -0.09 -13.73 6.72
N GLU A 27 -0.56 -13.25 5.56
CA GLU A 27 -1.65 -13.91 4.81
C GLU A 27 -1.25 -15.31 4.36
N HIS A 28 -0.07 -15.45 3.75
CA HIS A 28 0.44 -16.74 3.29
C HIS A 28 0.66 -17.75 4.42
N GLN A 29 1.08 -17.29 5.59
CA GLN A 29 1.47 -18.16 6.72
C GLN A 29 0.36 -18.35 7.75
N ARG A 30 -0.80 -17.70 7.58
CA ARG A 30 -1.94 -17.72 8.52
C ARG A 30 -1.55 -17.39 9.97
N GLY A 31 -0.58 -16.49 10.13
CA GLY A 31 0.04 -16.16 11.41
C GLY A 31 1.44 -16.76 11.56
N THR A 32 2.33 -16.02 12.22
CA THR A 32 3.71 -16.48 12.40
C THR A 32 4.44 -15.72 13.51
N ARG A 33 5.58 -16.25 13.90
CA ARG A 33 6.45 -15.63 14.90
C ARG A 33 7.39 -14.60 14.28
N PHE A 34 7.82 -13.64 15.10
CA PHE A 34 8.73 -12.57 14.71
C PHE A 34 9.96 -13.05 13.93
N VAL A 35 10.63 -14.10 14.43
CA VAL A 35 11.88 -14.62 13.84
C VAL A 35 11.66 -15.15 12.42
N TYR A 36 10.53 -15.81 12.17
CA TYR A 36 10.19 -16.32 10.84
C TYR A 36 9.88 -15.20 9.86
N LEU A 37 9.16 -14.15 10.28
CA LEU A 37 8.92 -12.96 9.46
C LEU A 37 10.24 -12.23 9.12
N ALA A 38 11.11 -12.03 10.11
CA ALA A 38 12.39 -11.37 9.90
C ALA A 38 13.24 -12.11 8.86
N ARG A 39 13.30 -13.45 8.98
CA ARG A 39 14.06 -14.31 8.07
C ARG A 39 13.44 -14.36 6.68
N ALA A 40 12.12 -14.54 6.57
CA ALA A 40 11.42 -14.65 5.29
C ALA A 40 11.52 -13.38 4.46
N LEU A 41 11.48 -12.21 5.12
CA LEU A 41 11.53 -10.91 4.46
C LEU A 41 12.93 -10.31 4.35
N GLY A 42 13.94 -10.91 4.97
CA GLY A 42 15.30 -10.35 5.02
C GLY A 42 15.36 -8.96 5.66
N ILE A 43 14.48 -8.68 6.62
CA ILE A 43 14.33 -7.36 7.24
C ILE A 43 15.06 -7.30 8.59
N ALA A 44 15.70 -6.17 8.89
CA ALA A 44 16.30 -5.93 10.19
C ALA A 44 15.23 -5.94 11.31
N ASN A 45 15.58 -6.55 12.44
CA ASN A 45 14.68 -6.75 13.57
C ASN A 45 14.00 -5.45 14.05
N GLU A 46 14.73 -4.34 14.09
CA GLU A 46 14.18 -3.05 14.51
C GLU A 46 13.15 -2.51 13.50
N SER A 47 13.40 -2.68 12.19
CA SER A 47 12.46 -2.27 11.14
C SER A 47 11.19 -3.13 11.18
N LEU A 48 11.32 -4.44 11.43
CA LEU A 48 10.17 -5.32 11.58
C LEU A 48 9.36 -4.96 12.82
N ARG A 49 10.01 -4.69 13.96
CA ARG A 49 9.34 -4.30 15.20
C ARG A 49 8.49 -3.05 14.97
N ARG A 50 9.09 -1.97 14.45
CA ARG A 50 8.36 -0.72 14.15
C ARG A 50 7.19 -0.93 13.18
N THR A 51 7.37 -1.79 12.19
CA THR A 51 6.31 -2.11 11.24
C THR A 51 5.17 -2.87 11.91
N LEU A 52 5.46 -3.88 12.72
CA LEU A 52 4.44 -4.64 13.44
C LEU A 52 3.71 -3.77 14.45
N ASP A 53 4.41 -2.91 15.19
CA ASP A 53 3.80 -1.98 16.14
C ASP A 53 2.82 -1.04 15.42
N ALA A 54 3.21 -0.46 14.28
CA ALA A 54 2.33 0.36 13.46
C ALA A 54 1.12 -0.42 12.92
N LEU A 55 1.29 -1.67 12.47
CA LEU A 55 0.19 -2.50 11.99
C LEU A 55 -0.78 -2.91 13.12
N ILE A 56 -0.28 -3.06 14.34
CA ILE A 56 -1.11 -3.30 15.54
C ILE A 56 -1.90 -2.04 15.89
N GLU A 57 -1.29 -0.86 15.88
CA GLU A 57 -1.98 0.43 16.09
C GLU A 57 -3.09 0.64 15.05
N LEU A 58 -2.86 0.27 13.81
CA LEU A 58 -3.87 0.30 12.73
C LEU A 58 -4.94 -0.78 12.85
N ARG A 59 -4.83 -1.67 13.85
CA ARG A 59 -5.72 -2.82 14.06
C ARG A 59 -5.80 -3.75 12.85
N LEU A 60 -4.71 -3.90 12.11
CA LEU A 60 -4.58 -4.84 11.00
C LEU A 60 -3.92 -6.14 11.46
N VAL A 61 -3.07 -6.08 12.49
CA VAL A 61 -2.37 -7.22 13.07
C VAL A 61 -2.70 -7.30 14.55
N GLY A 62 -2.91 -8.50 15.04
CA GLY A 62 -3.04 -8.84 16.44
C GLY A 62 -1.81 -9.60 16.93
N ARG A 63 -1.60 -9.60 18.23
CA ARG A 63 -0.55 -10.38 18.90
C ARG A 63 -1.20 -11.45 19.76
N ASN A 64 -1.01 -12.70 19.38
CA ASN A 64 -1.40 -13.84 20.19
C ASN A 64 -0.27 -14.12 21.20
N PRO A 65 -0.56 -14.26 22.50
CA PRO A 65 0.46 -14.53 23.50
C PRO A 65 1.28 -15.81 23.25
N GLY A 66 0.77 -16.76 22.46
CA GLY A 66 1.47 -18.01 22.14
C GLY A 66 1.35 -19.05 23.25
N TYR A 67 1.97 -20.22 23.04
CA TYR A 67 1.99 -21.34 23.97
C TYR A 67 3.41 -21.67 24.41
N GLY A 68 3.56 -22.22 25.62
CA GLY A 68 4.85 -22.74 26.14
C GLY A 68 5.63 -21.74 26.97
N HIS A 69 6.74 -22.21 27.57
CA HIS A 69 7.72 -21.39 28.29
C HIS A 69 9.09 -21.46 27.58
N PRO A 70 9.69 -20.29 27.23
CA PRO A 70 9.15 -18.94 27.32
C PRO A 70 8.02 -18.71 26.31
N LEU A 71 7.06 -17.86 26.65
CA LEU A 71 5.97 -17.44 25.76
C LEU A 71 6.54 -16.84 24.47
N ARG A 72 6.16 -17.42 23.33
CA ARG A 72 6.60 -16.96 21.99
C ARG A 72 5.40 -16.40 21.26
N PRO A 73 5.19 -15.08 21.30
CA PRO A 73 4.04 -14.46 20.69
C PRO A 73 4.03 -14.68 19.17
N GLU A 74 2.83 -14.90 18.66
CA GLU A 74 2.56 -15.00 17.24
C GLU A 74 1.81 -13.74 16.77
N TYR A 75 2.09 -13.31 15.57
CA TYR A 75 1.40 -12.22 14.90
C TYR A 75 0.37 -12.82 13.95
N VAL A 76 -0.87 -12.35 14.06
CA VAL A 76 -2.01 -12.84 13.28
C VAL A 76 -2.73 -11.65 12.65
N LEU A 77 -3.32 -11.85 11.50
CA LEU A 77 -4.17 -10.82 10.88
C LEU A 77 -5.50 -10.72 11.64
N THR A 78 -6.02 -9.50 11.74
CA THR A 78 -7.42 -9.26 12.12
C THR A 78 -8.31 -9.43 10.89
N ASP A 79 -9.65 -9.40 11.02
CA ASP A 79 -10.56 -9.45 9.87
C ASP A 79 -10.27 -8.29 8.87
N ARG A 80 -10.01 -7.09 9.40
CA ARG A 80 -9.58 -5.94 8.57
C ARG A 80 -8.20 -6.16 7.96
N GLY A 81 -7.31 -6.80 8.71
CA GLY A 81 -5.97 -7.16 8.29
C GLY A 81 -5.96 -8.14 7.12
N HIS A 82 -6.86 -9.12 7.12
CA HIS A 82 -7.00 -10.08 6.01
C HIS A 82 -7.34 -9.37 4.70
N LEU A 83 -8.31 -8.44 4.71
CA LEU A 83 -8.66 -7.67 3.52
C LEU A 83 -7.46 -6.85 3.00
N ALA A 84 -6.77 -6.16 3.89
CA ALA A 84 -5.58 -5.38 3.54
C ALA A 84 -4.43 -6.26 3.04
N ALA A 85 -4.26 -7.44 3.63
CA ALA A 85 -3.21 -8.38 3.26
C ALA A 85 -3.41 -8.99 1.87
N ILE A 86 -4.66 -9.35 1.52
CA ILE A 86 -5.02 -9.81 0.17
C ILE A 86 -4.70 -8.73 -0.88
N VAL A 87 -5.08 -7.48 -0.61
CA VAL A 87 -4.75 -6.35 -1.49
C VAL A 87 -3.23 -6.19 -1.62
N CYS A 88 -2.50 -6.20 -0.50
CA CYS A 88 -1.05 -6.08 -0.50
C CYS A 88 -0.37 -7.23 -1.26
N ALA A 89 -0.81 -8.47 -1.09
CA ALA A 89 -0.27 -9.64 -1.80
C ALA A 89 -0.44 -9.49 -3.31
N ARG A 90 -1.66 -9.18 -3.78
CA ARG A 90 -1.96 -8.93 -5.21
C ARG A 90 -1.13 -7.79 -5.80
N LEU A 91 -0.98 -6.69 -5.04
CA LEU A 91 -0.16 -5.56 -5.46
C LEU A 91 1.31 -5.96 -5.63
N LEU A 92 1.86 -6.74 -4.70
CA LEU A 92 3.25 -7.20 -4.76
C LEU A 92 3.48 -8.17 -5.93
N GLU A 93 2.51 -9.02 -6.24
CA GLU A 93 2.57 -9.94 -7.39
C GLU A 93 2.55 -9.18 -8.74
N GLN A 94 1.70 -8.15 -8.85
CA GLN A 94 1.51 -7.40 -10.10
C GLN A 94 2.51 -6.26 -10.30
N ALA A 95 3.17 -5.84 -9.26
CA ALA A 95 3.97 -4.62 -9.20
C ALA A 95 5.42 -4.91 -8.78
N ALA A 96 6.00 -6.01 -9.25
CA ALA A 96 7.41 -6.35 -9.01
C ALA A 96 8.37 -5.19 -9.42
N ASP A 97 7.96 -4.40 -10.42
CA ASP A 97 8.73 -3.28 -10.97
C ASP A 97 8.29 -1.90 -10.44
N LEU A 98 7.42 -1.83 -9.42
CA LEU A 98 7.08 -0.54 -8.83
C LEU A 98 8.34 0.11 -8.26
N PRO A 99 8.74 1.29 -8.81
CA PRO A 99 9.89 2.00 -8.29
C PRO A 99 9.67 2.35 -6.83
N ASP A 100 10.74 2.22 -6.08
CA ASP A 100 10.90 2.42 -4.64
C ASP A 100 9.66 2.99 -3.95
N ARG A 101 8.94 2.12 -3.29
CA ARG A 101 7.58 2.19 -2.70
C ARG A 101 7.31 3.52 -2.00
N ARG A 102 7.05 4.56 -2.78
CA ARG A 102 6.72 5.86 -2.21
C ARG A 102 5.32 5.83 -1.64
N LYS A 103 5.18 6.34 -0.43
CA LYS A 103 3.96 6.46 0.36
C LYS A 103 2.69 6.78 -0.45
N TRP A 104 2.81 7.63 -1.47
CA TRP A 104 1.67 8.22 -2.15
C TRP A 104 1.36 7.59 -3.53
N ALA A 105 2.23 6.74 -4.08
CA ALA A 105 2.04 6.20 -5.43
C ALA A 105 0.79 5.31 -5.52
N ILE A 106 0.69 4.30 -4.68
CA ILE A 106 -0.47 3.40 -4.67
C ILE A 106 -1.76 4.11 -4.26
N PRO A 107 -1.81 4.92 -3.17
CA PRO A 107 -2.98 5.72 -2.86
C PRO A 107 -3.39 6.68 -3.98
N ALA A 108 -2.44 7.31 -4.69
CA ALA A 108 -2.75 8.19 -5.81
C ALA A 108 -3.36 7.41 -6.98
N LEU A 109 -2.84 6.22 -7.30
CA LEU A 109 -3.40 5.35 -8.31
C LEU A 109 -4.83 4.91 -7.93
N ALA A 110 -5.07 4.58 -6.67
CA ALA A 110 -6.38 4.15 -6.17
C ALA A 110 -7.47 5.22 -6.36
N VAL A 111 -7.15 6.49 -6.09
CA VAL A 111 -8.13 7.59 -6.18
C VAL A 111 -8.24 8.20 -7.58
N LEU A 112 -7.36 7.82 -8.51
CA LEU A 112 -7.32 8.43 -9.85
C LEU A 112 -8.57 8.13 -10.67
N GLY A 113 -9.21 6.95 -10.49
CA GLY A 113 -10.32 6.50 -11.32
C GLY A 113 -9.88 6.28 -12.78
N ASP A 114 -10.79 6.49 -13.74
CA ASP A 114 -10.49 6.34 -15.18
C ASP A 114 -9.63 7.47 -15.73
N ALA A 115 -9.77 8.67 -15.20
CA ALA A 115 -8.94 9.84 -15.44
C ALA A 115 -9.16 10.88 -14.33
N GLY A 116 -8.16 11.69 -14.03
CA GLY A 116 -8.30 12.73 -13.02
C GLY A 116 -7.33 13.88 -13.22
N ARG A 117 -7.76 15.08 -12.87
CA ARG A 117 -6.89 16.26 -12.79
C ARG A 117 -6.08 16.23 -11.51
N PHE A 118 -4.92 16.88 -11.52
CA PHE A 118 -4.05 16.95 -10.34
C PHE A 118 -4.80 17.43 -9.07
N SER A 119 -5.63 18.46 -9.21
CA SER A 119 -6.41 19.02 -8.09
C SER A 119 -7.44 18.02 -7.54
N GLU A 120 -8.09 17.24 -8.41
CA GLU A 120 -9.07 16.22 -8.04
C GLU A 120 -8.41 15.05 -7.29
N VAL A 121 -7.27 14.56 -7.80
CA VAL A 121 -6.50 13.52 -7.12
C VAL A 121 -6.03 14.01 -5.75
N ARG A 122 -5.57 15.28 -5.68
CA ARG A 122 -5.13 15.88 -4.42
C ARG A 122 -6.25 15.98 -3.40
N SER A 123 -7.45 16.39 -3.82
CA SER A 123 -8.60 16.55 -2.91
C SER A 123 -9.09 15.24 -2.30
N ARG A 124 -8.84 14.10 -3.00
CA ARG A 124 -9.22 12.76 -2.54
C ARG A 124 -8.16 12.09 -1.65
N LEU A 125 -6.97 12.71 -1.47
CA LEU A 125 -5.87 12.16 -0.68
C LEU A 125 -5.63 12.98 0.59
N PRO A 126 -6.09 12.54 1.75
CA PRO A 126 -5.89 13.28 2.99
C PRO A 126 -4.41 13.41 3.35
N GLY A 127 -3.99 14.63 3.66
CA GLY A 127 -2.62 14.93 4.12
C GLY A 127 -1.54 14.91 3.04
N VAL A 128 -1.87 14.74 1.76
CA VAL A 128 -0.89 14.82 0.68
C VAL A 128 -0.50 16.27 0.39
N THR A 129 0.82 16.53 0.27
CA THR A 129 1.30 17.81 -0.23
C THR A 129 1.35 17.80 -1.77
N SER A 130 1.24 18.97 -2.41
CA SER A 130 1.37 19.09 -3.88
C SER A 130 2.68 18.51 -4.38
N ARG A 131 3.80 18.72 -3.65
CA ARG A 131 5.11 18.16 -4.00
C ARG A 131 5.11 16.63 -3.93
N SER A 132 4.57 16.06 -2.86
CA SER A 132 4.51 14.60 -2.69
C SER A 132 3.65 13.93 -3.76
N LEU A 133 2.50 14.53 -4.09
CA LEU A 133 1.62 14.03 -5.15
C LEU A 133 2.28 14.13 -6.52
N ALA A 134 2.95 15.26 -6.83
CA ALA A 134 3.66 15.43 -8.10
C ALA A 134 4.75 14.37 -8.28
N LEU A 135 5.51 14.05 -7.24
CA LEU A 135 6.50 12.98 -7.25
C LEU A 135 5.84 11.60 -7.44
N ALA A 136 4.76 11.32 -6.71
CA ALA A 136 4.03 10.06 -6.83
C ALA A 136 3.49 9.83 -8.26
N LEU A 137 2.88 10.85 -8.86
CA LEU A 137 2.39 10.79 -10.24
C LEU A 137 3.51 10.66 -11.26
N LYS A 138 4.66 11.29 -11.03
CA LYS A 138 5.87 11.13 -11.86
C LYS A 138 6.40 9.69 -11.76
N ASP A 139 6.43 9.11 -10.57
CA ASP A 139 6.86 7.72 -10.37
C ASP A 139 5.92 6.73 -11.06
N LEU A 140 4.59 6.93 -10.94
CA LEU A 140 3.59 6.13 -11.64
C LEU A 140 3.71 6.25 -13.17
N GLN A 141 4.03 7.45 -13.67
CA GLN A 141 4.27 7.66 -15.09
C GLN A 141 5.57 6.95 -15.53
N GLY A 142 6.64 7.06 -14.77
CA GLY A 142 7.92 6.38 -15.03
C GLY A 142 7.79 4.85 -15.03
N ALA A 143 6.91 4.30 -14.19
CA ALA A 143 6.57 2.88 -14.16
C ALA A 143 5.57 2.45 -15.25
N GLY A 144 5.14 3.35 -16.14
CA GLY A 144 4.18 3.04 -17.19
C GLY A 144 2.76 2.73 -16.70
N LEU A 145 2.44 3.10 -15.45
CA LEU A 145 1.12 2.85 -14.85
C LEU A 145 0.11 3.96 -15.13
N VAL A 146 0.62 5.17 -15.40
CA VAL A 146 -0.19 6.35 -15.66
C VAL A 146 0.40 7.12 -16.85
N THR A 147 -0.46 7.66 -17.71
CA THR A 147 -0.10 8.64 -18.73
C THR A 147 -0.47 10.04 -18.25
N ARG A 148 0.31 11.04 -18.68
CA ARG A 148 0.07 12.46 -18.40
C ARG A 148 -0.20 13.19 -19.71
N ARG A 149 -1.31 13.93 -19.76
CA ARG A 149 -1.67 14.78 -20.89
C ARG A 149 -1.99 16.19 -20.40
N VAL A 150 -1.48 17.19 -21.10
CA VAL A 150 -1.90 18.60 -20.91
C VAL A 150 -3.06 18.87 -21.85
N THR A 151 -4.16 19.38 -21.31
CA THR A 151 -5.34 19.75 -22.13
C THR A 151 -5.12 21.14 -22.74
N PRO A 152 -5.63 21.37 -23.97
CA PRO A 152 -5.53 22.67 -24.62
C PRO A 152 -6.51 23.71 -24.07
N ASP A 153 -7.28 23.37 -23.04
CA ASP A 153 -8.27 24.25 -22.41
C ASP A 153 -7.61 25.50 -21.81
N TYR A 154 -8.37 26.56 -21.65
CA TYR A 154 -7.91 27.76 -20.96
C TYR A 154 -8.64 27.92 -19.63
N PRO A 155 -7.94 27.94 -18.48
CA PRO A 155 -6.51 27.70 -18.31
C PRO A 155 -6.14 26.21 -18.56
N PRO A 156 -4.91 25.95 -19.09
CA PRO A 156 -4.49 24.58 -19.39
C PRO A 156 -4.46 23.74 -18.13
N SER A 157 -4.93 22.50 -18.22
CA SER A 157 -4.93 21.58 -17.11
C SER A 157 -4.17 20.30 -17.43
N THR A 158 -3.66 19.62 -16.40
CA THR A 158 -3.00 18.34 -16.55
C THR A 158 -3.92 17.23 -16.10
N VAL A 159 -4.16 16.28 -17.00
CA VAL A 159 -4.97 15.08 -16.76
C VAL A 159 -4.06 13.86 -16.72
N TYR A 160 -4.31 13.01 -15.76
CA TYR A 160 -3.63 11.72 -15.59
C TYR A 160 -4.63 10.62 -15.88
N THR A 161 -4.21 9.60 -16.63
CA THR A 161 -5.06 8.47 -17.04
C THR A 161 -4.32 7.17 -16.78
N PRO A 162 -4.91 6.20 -16.05
CA PRO A 162 -4.28 4.90 -15.87
C PRO A 162 -4.09 4.17 -17.21
N THR A 163 -2.94 3.56 -17.40
CA THR A 163 -2.68 2.65 -18.51
C THR A 163 -3.42 1.32 -18.30
N ALA A 164 -3.34 0.40 -19.26
CA ALA A 164 -3.86 -0.96 -19.07
C ALA A 164 -3.21 -1.65 -17.85
N ALA A 165 -1.90 -1.44 -17.62
CA ALA A 165 -1.20 -1.93 -16.43
C ALA A 165 -1.69 -1.24 -15.16
N GLY A 166 -1.86 0.09 -15.20
CA GLY A 166 -2.42 0.85 -14.08
C GLY A 166 -3.83 0.40 -13.70
N ARG A 167 -4.71 0.16 -14.68
CA ARG A 167 -6.05 -0.36 -14.41
C ARG A 167 -6.06 -1.76 -13.81
N ARG A 168 -5.16 -2.65 -14.25
CA ARG A 168 -5.02 -3.97 -13.61
C ARG A 168 -4.64 -3.82 -12.14
N LEU A 169 -3.72 -2.92 -11.84
CA LEU A 169 -3.29 -2.66 -10.47
C LEU A 169 -4.39 -2.00 -9.63
N GLN A 170 -5.18 -1.07 -10.21
CA GLN A 170 -6.38 -0.52 -9.55
C GLN A 170 -7.41 -1.60 -9.21
N ALA A 171 -7.61 -2.57 -10.09
CA ALA A 171 -8.56 -3.67 -9.86
C ALA A 171 -8.11 -4.62 -8.72
N ALA A 172 -6.85 -4.56 -8.30
CA ALA A 172 -6.33 -5.31 -7.17
C ALA A 172 -6.51 -4.58 -5.83
N LEU A 173 -6.86 -3.27 -5.85
CA LEU A 173 -7.09 -2.42 -4.69
C LEU A 173 -8.53 -2.51 -4.19
#